data_7c1401410cefdf94ef61d2502a771251
#
_entry.id   7c1401410cefdf94ef61d2502a771251
#
_cell.length_a   1.000
_cell.length_b   1.000
_cell.length_c   1.000
_cell.angle_alpha   90.00
_cell.angle_beta   90.00
_cell.angle_gamma   90.00
#
_symmetry.space_group_name_H-M   'P 1'
#
loop_
_entity.id
_entity.type
_entity.pdbx_description
1 polymer ?
#
loop_
_entity_poly.entity_id
_entity_poly.type
_entity_poly.pdbx_seq_one_letter_code
_entity_poly.pdbx_strand_id
1 'polypeptide(L)'
;MTGSRRLILLRHAKSDWPDVPDRDRPLAKRGRRDAPVIGRWLRDHGYQPDTVICSAARRTRQTWELVARELGGSPSVTFEPRAYAANAMTLLYLVRELPAASRTAMLVGHNPGVAELATSLAQPPDHDDAPIRFPTAAVAILDVPGDWAGLSPSQARLRDYTTPAELRS
;
A
#
# COMPACT_ATOMS: atom_id res chain seq x y z
N MET A 1 -1.56 -16.77 21.67
CA MET A 1 -2.23 -15.51 21.35
C MET A 1 -1.77 -15.00 19.99
N THR A 2 -2.69 -14.90 19.08
CA THR A 2 -2.39 -14.29 17.79
C THR A 2 -2.28 -12.78 17.98
N GLY A 3 -1.07 -12.24 17.86
CA GLY A 3 -0.90 -10.79 17.87
C GLY A 3 -1.61 -10.15 16.70
N SER A 4 -1.92 -8.88 16.83
CA SER A 4 -2.48 -8.12 15.71
C SER A 4 -1.42 -7.98 14.62
N ARG A 5 -1.89 -7.95 13.39
CA ARG A 5 -1.07 -7.72 12.21
C ARG A 5 -1.33 -6.32 11.69
N ARG A 6 -0.47 -5.89 10.80
CA ARG A 6 -0.57 -4.53 10.25
C ARG A 6 -0.45 -4.59 8.73
N LEU A 7 -1.37 -3.94 8.04
CA LEU A 7 -1.38 -3.86 6.59
C LEU A 7 -1.13 -2.42 6.17
N ILE A 8 -0.09 -2.22 5.36
CA ILE A 8 0.24 -0.92 4.79
C ILE A 8 -0.24 -0.93 3.34
N LEU A 9 -1.16 -0.02 3.00
CA LEU A 9 -1.66 0.14 1.64
C LEU A 9 -1.08 1.41 1.05
N LEU A 10 -0.35 1.27 -0.04
CA LEU A 10 0.34 2.38 -0.70
C LEU A 10 -0.05 2.43 -2.17
N ARG A 11 -0.59 3.57 -2.62
CA ARG A 11 -0.78 3.80 -4.05
C ARG A 11 0.53 4.28 -4.65
N HIS A 12 0.83 3.83 -5.88
CA HIS A 12 2.04 4.31 -6.58
C HIS A 12 2.10 5.84 -6.61
N ALA A 13 3.30 6.39 -6.68
CA ALA A 13 3.54 7.83 -6.79
C ALA A 13 3.17 8.34 -8.20
N LYS A 14 3.19 9.65 -8.37
CA LYS A 14 2.81 10.29 -9.64
C LYS A 14 3.59 9.71 -10.81
N SER A 15 2.88 9.26 -11.83
CA SER A 15 3.47 8.67 -13.03
C SER A 15 3.38 9.60 -14.23
N ASP A 16 4.29 9.37 -15.18
CA ASP A 16 4.37 10.11 -16.44
C ASP A 16 3.56 9.40 -17.53
N TRP A 17 3.36 10.08 -18.65
CA TRP A 17 2.55 9.58 -19.76
C TRP A 17 3.32 9.57 -21.09
N PRO A 18 4.50 8.92 -21.16
CA PRO A 18 5.18 8.79 -22.45
C PRO A 18 4.44 7.82 -23.37
N ASP A 19 4.81 7.78 -24.63
CA ASP A 19 4.22 6.88 -25.61
C ASP A 19 4.79 5.46 -25.45
N VAL A 20 4.34 4.78 -24.40
CA VAL A 20 4.70 3.40 -24.08
C VAL A 20 3.45 2.67 -23.57
N PRO A 21 3.44 1.33 -23.56
CA PRO A 21 2.35 0.58 -22.93
C PRO A 21 2.13 1.04 -21.48
N ASP A 22 0.90 1.00 -21.01
CA ASP A 22 0.54 1.49 -19.67
C ASP A 22 1.43 0.91 -18.57
N ARG A 23 1.71 -0.39 -18.61
CA ARG A 23 2.51 -1.05 -17.58
C ARG A 23 3.95 -0.57 -17.53
N ASP A 24 4.44 0.03 -18.61
CA ASP A 24 5.82 0.52 -18.73
C ASP A 24 5.96 2.00 -18.41
N ARG A 25 4.87 2.66 -18.02
CA ARG A 25 4.92 4.07 -17.67
C ARG A 25 5.74 4.29 -16.39
N PRO A 26 6.78 5.15 -16.44
CA PRO A 26 7.62 5.43 -15.29
C PRO A 26 6.98 6.47 -14.37
N LEU A 27 7.60 6.69 -13.22
CA LEU A 27 7.24 7.81 -12.35
C LEU A 27 7.62 9.12 -13.04
N ALA A 28 6.77 10.13 -12.82
CA ALA A 28 7.10 11.51 -13.15
C ALA A 28 8.10 12.07 -12.14
N LYS A 29 8.67 13.23 -12.43
CA LYS A 29 9.60 13.91 -11.54
C LYS A 29 9.01 14.10 -10.14
N ARG A 30 7.74 14.53 -10.07
CA ARG A 30 7.04 14.69 -8.78
C ARG A 30 6.92 13.36 -8.02
N GLY A 31 6.65 12.28 -8.73
CA GLY A 31 6.55 10.96 -8.09
C GLY A 31 7.88 10.49 -7.50
N ARG A 32 8.98 10.74 -8.21
CA ARG A 32 10.31 10.41 -7.72
C ARG A 32 10.70 11.25 -6.50
N ARG A 33 10.09 12.42 -6.34
CA ARG A 33 10.27 13.27 -5.16
C ARG A 33 9.37 12.82 -4.01
N ASP A 34 8.11 12.43 -4.29
CA ASP A 34 7.12 12.10 -3.28
C ASP A 34 7.37 10.74 -2.62
N ALA A 35 7.79 9.74 -3.39
CA ALA A 35 7.97 8.39 -2.86
C ALA A 35 8.97 8.32 -1.69
N PRO A 36 10.14 8.96 -1.75
CA PRO A 36 11.06 8.97 -0.61
C PRO A 36 10.48 9.66 0.63
N VAL A 37 9.64 10.67 0.45
CA VAL A 37 8.98 11.35 1.58
C VAL A 37 8.11 10.37 2.35
N ILE A 38 7.34 9.54 1.64
CA ILE A 38 6.52 8.50 2.26
C ILE A 38 7.40 7.45 2.95
N GLY A 39 8.49 7.06 2.30
CA GLY A 39 9.45 6.12 2.90
C GLY A 39 9.99 6.61 4.24
N ARG A 40 10.38 7.87 4.31
CA ARG A 40 10.85 8.48 5.56
C ARG A 40 9.76 8.54 6.61
N TRP A 41 8.53 8.88 6.21
CA TRP A 41 7.41 8.91 7.14
C TRP A 41 7.16 7.53 7.75
N LEU A 42 7.16 6.49 6.92
CA LEU A 42 7.00 5.11 7.40
C LEU A 42 8.10 4.72 8.37
N ARG A 43 9.36 5.02 8.02
CA ARG A 43 10.50 4.73 8.88
C ARG A 43 10.37 5.43 10.23
N ASP A 44 10.06 6.73 10.21
CA ASP A 44 10.04 7.56 11.42
C ASP A 44 8.89 7.15 12.37
N HIS A 45 7.84 6.52 11.84
CA HIS A 45 6.72 6.02 12.64
C HIS A 45 6.84 4.54 13.00
N GLY A 46 7.94 3.89 12.61
CA GLY A 46 8.15 2.48 12.92
C GLY A 46 7.30 1.51 12.09
N TYR A 47 6.80 1.93 10.95
CA TYR A 47 6.02 1.09 10.07
C TYR A 47 6.93 0.34 9.09
N GLN A 48 7.55 -0.73 9.58
CA GLN A 48 8.51 -1.52 8.82
C GLN A 48 7.88 -2.83 8.35
N PRO A 49 7.65 -3.01 7.04
CA PRO A 49 7.10 -4.28 6.56
C PRO A 49 8.15 -5.39 6.60
N ASP A 50 7.70 -6.61 6.87
CA ASP A 50 8.49 -7.81 6.69
C ASP A 50 8.20 -8.48 5.34
N THR A 51 7.04 -8.19 4.75
CA THR A 51 6.61 -8.75 3.47
C THR A 51 5.98 -7.65 2.63
N VAL A 52 6.32 -7.64 1.33
CA VAL A 52 5.81 -6.64 0.39
C VAL A 52 5.23 -7.34 -0.83
N ILE A 53 3.99 -6.99 -1.18
CA ILE A 53 3.36 -7.35 -2.45
C ILE A 53 3.33 -6.07 -3.28
N CYS A 54 4.03 -6.06 -4.39
CA CYS A 54 4.10 -4.89 -5.27
C CYS A 54 3.58 -5.26 -6.65
N SER A 55 2.66 -4.45 -7.19
CA SER A 55 2.24 -4.63 -8.57
C SER A 55 3.45 -4.64 -9.50
N ALA A 56 3.41 -5.48 -10.52
CA ALA A 56 4.52 -5.63 -11.47
C ALA A 56 4.69 -4.45 -12.42
N ALA A 57 3.78 -3.48 -12.45
CA ALA A 57 3.90 -2.29 -13.29
C ALA A 57 5.13 -1.47 -12.91
N ARG A 58 5.73 -0.80 -13.89
CA ARG A 58 6.96 -0.02 -13.67
C ARG A 58 6.77 1.05 -12.59
N ARG A 59 5.66 1.80 -12.61
CA ARG A 59 5.41 2.90 -11.64
C ARG A 59 5.29 2.41 -10.20
N THR A 60 4.73 1.22 -9.98
CA THR A 60 4.67 0.64 -8.63
C THR A 60 6.05 0.13 -8.19
N ARG A 61 6.79 -0.51 -9.10
CA ARG A 61 8.14 -0.98 -8.79
C ARG A 61 9.07 0.17 -8.43
N GLN A 62 9.01 1.26 -9.18
CA GLN A 62 9.82 2.46 -8.90
C GLN A 62 9.41 3.12 -7.58
N THR A 63 8.11 3.16 -7.29
CA THR A 63 7.63 3.67 -6.01
C THR A 63 8.22 2.86 -4.86
N TRP A 64 8.11 1.53 -4.94
CA TRP A 64 8.66 0.66 -3.89
C TRP A 64 10.17 0.84 -3.75
N GLU A 65 10.92 0.88 -4.84
CA GLU A 65 12.37 1.05 -4.78
C GLU A 65 12.77 2.31 -4.01
N LEU A 66 12.10 3.42 -4.27
CA LEU A 66 12.39 4.70 -3.63
C LEU A 66 11.97 4.70 -2.15
N VAL A 67 10.84 4.08 -1.83
CA VAL A 67 10.38 3.90 -0.45
C VAL A 67 11.37 3.01 0.31
N ALA A 68 11.79 1.91 -0.31
CA ALA A 68 12.68 0.92 0.32
C ALA A 68 14.02 1.51 0.71
N ARG A 69 14.57 2.43 -0.10
CA ARG A 69 15.84 3.09 0.22
C ARG A 69 15.78 3.86 1.53
N GLU A 70 14.62 4.43 1.83
CA GLU A 70 14.43 5.20 3.06
C GLU A 70 14.07 4.31 4.25
N LEU A 71 13.31 3.23 4.00
CA LEU A 71 12.90 2.31 5.05
C LEU A 71 14.06 1.48 5.60
N GLY A 72 14.94 1.01 4.74
CA GLY A 72 15.92 0.01 5.12
C GLY A 72 15.29 -1.36 5.34
N GLY A 73 15.97 -2.22 6.12
CA GLY A 73 15.49 -3.57 6.38
C GLY A 73 15.66 -4.48 5.18
N SER A 74 15.14 -5.70 5.28
CA SER A 74 15.25 -6.71 4.22
C SER A 74 13.93 -7.47 4.10
N PRO A 75 12.83 -6.80 3.73
CA PRO A 75 11.56 -7.50 3.57
C PRO A 75 11.59 -8.48 2.40
N SER A 76 10.74 -9.50 2.48
CA SER A 76 10.49 -10.38 1.36
C SER A 76 9.58 -9.66 0.36
N VAL A 77 10.03 -9.47 -0.87
CA VAL A 77 9.30 -8.70 -1.89
C VAL A 77 8.88 -9.59 -3.04
N THR A 78 7.61 -9.54 -3.41
CA THR A 78 7.07 -10.18 -4.60
C THR A 78 6.52 -9.12 -5.53
N PHE A 79 6.96 -9.12 -6.78
CA PHE A 79 6.37 -8.30 -7.83
C PHE A 79 5.26 -9.12 -8.49
N GLU A 80 4.02 -8.74 -8.20
CA GLU A 80 2.84 -9.57 -8.45
C GLU A 80 2.04 -9.08 -9.66
N PRO A 81 2.03 -9.84 -10.78
CA PRO A 81 1.24 -9.44 -11.95
C PRO A 81 -0.26 -9.32 -11.68
N ARG A 82 -0.80 -10.15 -10.78
CA ARG A 82 -2.23 -10.11 -10.44
C ARG A 82 -2.65 -8.80 -9.76
N ALA A 83 -1.70 -8.06 -9.20
CA ALA A 83 -2.00 -6.79 -8.56
C ALA A 83 -2.13 -5.64 -9.57
N TYR A 84 -1.70 -5.85 -10.81
CA TYR A 84 -1.82 -4.84 -11.86
C TYR A 84 -3.29 -4.75 -12.30
N ALA A 85 -3.83 -3.51 -12.30
CA ALA A 85 -5.22 -3.24 -12.66
C ALA A 85 -6.25 -4.07 -11.86
N ALA A 86 -5.88 -4.49 -10.64
CA ALA A 86 -6.70 -5.35 -9.80
C ALA A 86 -7.82 -4.57 -9.12
N ASN A 87 -8.98 -5.22 -8.96
CA ASN A 87 -10.04 -4.69 -8.11
C ASN A 87 -9.77 -5.04 -6.64
N ALA A 88 -10.59 -4.51 -5.74
CA ALA A 88 -10.41 -4.71 -4.30
C ALA A 88 -10.45 -6.19 -3.91
N MET A 89 -11.31 -7.00 -4.52
CA MET A 89 -11.44 -8.41 -4.18
C MET A 89 -10.17 -9.18 -4.56
N THR A 90 -9.58 -8.92 -5.74
CA THR A 90 -8.32 -9.54 -6.14
C THR A 90 -7.21 -9.17 -5.17
N LEU A 91 -7.13 -7.90 -4.77
CA LEU A 91 -6.13 -7.46 -3.80
C LEU A 91 -6.34 -8.12 -2.45
N LEU A 92 -7.58 -8.30 -2.02
CA LEU A 92 -7.88 -8.98 -0.76
C LEU A 92 -7.42 -10.44 -0.80
N TYR A 93 -7.64 -11.14 -1.91
CA TYR A 93 -7.13 -12.50 -2.07
C TYR A 93 -5.61 -12.56 -1.94
N LEU A 94 -4.90 -11.60 -2.52
CA LEU A 94 -3.44 -11.55 -2.40
C LEU A 94 -3.00 -11.35 -0.94
N VAL A 95 -3.70 -10.48 -0.21
CA VAL A 95 -3.41 -10.26 1.21
C VAL A 95 -3.68 -11.54 2.02
N ARG A 96 -4.76 -12.25 1.71
CA ARG A 96 -5.09 -13.50 2.40
C ARG A 96 -4.07 -14.60 2.17
N GLU A 97 -3.30 -14.54 1.08
CA GLU A 97 -2.25 -15.49 0.76
C GLU A 97 -0.93 -15.22 1.50
N LEU A 98 -0.83 -14.11 2.23
CA LEU A 98 0.38 -13.78 2.97
C LEU A 98 0.73 -14.87 3.98
N PRO A 99 2.05 -15.11 4.21
CA PRO A 99 2.46 -16.10 5.21
C PRO A 99 1.92 -15.76 6.60
N ALA A 100 1.50 -16.79 7.33
CA ALA A 100 1.00 -16.60 8.69
C ALA A 100 2.05 -15.93 9.60
N ALA A 101 3.33 -16.12 9.32
CA ALA A 101 4.43 -15.52 10.08
C ALA A 101 4.60 -14.03 9.81
N SER A 102 4.06 -13.50 8.70
CA SER A 102 4.17 -12.08 8.39
C SER A 102 3.37 -11.25 9.39
N ARG A 103 3.98 -10.26 10.00
CA ARG A 103 3.35 -9.39 10.99
C ARG A 103 2.95 -8.05 10.42
N THR A 104 3.79 -7.48 9.56
CA THR A 104 3.51 -6.22 8.88
C THR A 104 3.75 -6.43 7.40
N ALA A 105 2.71 -6.27 6.61
CA ALA A 105 2.78 -6.44 5.17
C ALA A 105 2.45 -5.12 4.48
N MET A 106 3.10 -4.87 3.34
CA MET A 106 2.79 -3.73 2.50
C MET A 106 2.29 -4.21 1.15
N LEU A 107 1.26 -3.55 0.64
CA LEU A 107 0.77 -3.75 -0.72
C LEU A 107 0.90 -2.43 -1.46
N VAL A 108 1.67 -2.44 -2.56
CA VAL A 108 1.85 -1.27 -3.42
C VAL A 108 1.06 -1.51 -4.70
N GLY A 109 0.07 -0.67 -4.94
CA GLY A 109 -0.86 -0.91 -6.04
C GLY A 109 -1.42 0.34 -6.69
N HIS A 110 -2.59 0.18 -7.27
CA HIS A 110 -3.23 1.17 -8.12
C HIS A 110 -4.66 1.46 -7.65
N ASN A 111 -5.14 2.66 -7.96
CA ASN A 111 -6.55 2.97 -7.83
C ASN A 111 -7.32 2.47 -9.07
N PRO A 112 -8.61 2.16 -8.92
CA PRO A 112 -9.41 2.32 -7.72
C PRO A 112 -9.25 1.19 -6.68
N GLY A 113 -8.56 0.11 -7.03
CA GLY A 113 -8.48 -1.09 -6.19
C GLY A 113 -7.97 -0.83 -4.78
N VAL A 114 -6.88 -0.07 -4.63
CA VAL A 114 -6.29 0.21 -3.31
C VAL A 114 -7.25 1.02 -2.44
N ALA A 115 -7.86 2.07 -2.99
CA ALA A 115 -8.82 2.89 -2.25
C ALA A 115 -10.05 2.09 -1.83
N GLU A 116 -10.57 1.27 -2.74
CA GLU A 116 -11.73 0.42 -2.45
C GLU A 116 -11.41 -0.63 -1.39
N LEU A 117 -10.22 -1.21 -1.44
CA LEU A 117 -9.79 -2.18 -0.44
C LEU A 117 -9.69 -1.54 0.94
N ALA A 118 -9.04 -0.39 1.05
CA ALA A 118 -8.92 0.33 2.31
C ALA A 118 -10.29 0.66 2.91
N THR A 119 -11.19 1.18 2.07
CA THR A 119 -12.54 1.55 2.48
C THR A 119 -13.33 0.32 2.94
N SER A 120 -13.23 -0.78 2.21
CA SER A 120 -13.91 -2.02 2.52
C SER A 120 -13.44 -2.64 3.84
N LEU A 121 -12.14 -2.62 4.09
CA LEU A 121 -11.56 -3.27 5.27
C LEU A 121 -11.75 -2.46 6.54
N ALA A 122 -11.73 -1.13 6.46
CA ALA A 122 -11.79 -0.27 7.63
C ALA A 122 -13.17 -0.32 8.28
N GLN A 123 -13.17 -0.45 9.62
CA GLN A 123 -14.41 -0.44 10.39
C GLN A 123 -15.03 0.95 10.40
N PRO A 124 -16.37 1.09 10.31
CA PRO A 124 -17.01 2.32 10.74
C PRO A 124 -16.84 2.47 12.27
N PRO A 125 -16.61 3.65 12.82
CA PRO A 125 -16.61 4.97 12.19
C PRO A 125 -15.21 5.49 11.81
N ASP A 126 -14.24 4.62 11.57
CA ASP A 126 -12.88 5.03 11.18
C ASP A 126 -12.90 5.87 9.90
N HIS A 127 -13.95 5.72 9.11
CA HIS A 127 -14.27 6.62 8.01
C HIS A 127 -15.77 6.84 8.02
N ASP A 128 -16.21 8.01 7.66
CA ASP A 128 -17.63 8.27 7.40
C ASP A 128 -18.06 7.39 6.21
N ASP A 129 -19.31 7.42 5.82
CA ASP A 129 -19.76 6.63 4.67
C ASP A 129 -19.04 6.98 3.36
N ALA A 130 -18.18 8.00 3.37
CA ALA A 130 -17.40 8.40 2.22
C ALA A 130 -16.19 7.48 2.02
N PRO A 131 -15.82 7.14 0.77
CA PRO A 131 -14.63 6.35 0.50
C PRO A 131 -13.36 7.05 1.00
N ILE A 132 -12.39 6.26 1.47
CA ILE A 132 -11.07 6.76 1.80
C ILE A 132 -10.39 7.17 0.50
N ARG A 133 -9.90 8.41 0.45
CA ARG A 133 -9.24 8.92 -0.75
C ARG A 133 -7.78 8.49 -0.78
N PHE A 134 -7.32 8.12 -1.97
CA PHE A 134 -5.92 7.74 -2.20
C PHE A 134 -5.36 8.52 -3.37
N PRO A 135 -4.91 9.76 -3.18
CA PRO A 135 -4.09 10.42 -4.21
C PRO A 135 -2.79 9.65 -4.40
N THR A 136 -2.04 9.95 -5.45
CA THR A 136 -0.77 9.26 -5.72
C THR A 136 0.16 9.33 -4.49
N ALA A 137 0.80 8.22 -4.18
CA ALA A 137 1.65 8.00 -3.00
C ALA A 137 0.94 8.17 -1.65
N ALA A 138 -0.39 8.18 -1.63
CA ALA A 138 -1.12 8.09 -0.36
C ALA A 138 -0.87 6.74 0.29
N VAL A 139 -0.81 6.72 1.60
CA VAL A 139 -0.57 5.51 2.38
C VAL A 139 -1.52 5.43 3.57
N ALA A 140 -2.08 4.23 3.78
CA ALA A 140 -2.92 3.93 4.94
C ALA A 140 -2.33 2.77 5.71
N ILE A 141 -2.41 2.84 7.03
CA ILE A 141 -1.98 1.78 7.94
C ILE A 141 -3.23 1.21 8.59
N LEU A 142 -3.45 -0.08 8.40
CA LEU A 142 -4.61 -0.78 8.98
C LEU A 142 -4.12 -1.80 10.01
N ASP A 143 -4.72 -1.78 11.18
CA ASP A 143 -4.54 -2.86 12.16
C ASP A 143 -5.48 -4.00 11.80
N VAL A 144 -4.94 -5.19 11.68
CA VAL A 144 -5.64 -6.39 11.25
C VAL A 144 -5.68 -7.37 12.42
N PRO A 145 -6.84 -7.64 13.00
CA PRO A 145 -6.93 -8.65 14.05
C PRO A 145 -6.90 -10.05 13.44
N GLY A 146 -6.20 -10.97 14.07
CA GLY A 146 -6.17 -12.36 13.63
C GLY A 146 -5.31 -12.61 12.40
N ASP A 147 -5.64 -13.64 11.65
CA ASP A 147 -4.84 -14.15 10.54
C ASP A 147 -5.14 -13.43 9.22
N TRP A 148 -4.14 -13.38 8.34
CA TRP A 148 -4.34 -12.85 6.98
C TRP A 148 -5.42 -13.63 6.24
N ALA A 149 -5.41 -14.97 6.36
CA ALA A 149 -6.34 -15.83 5.62
C ALA A 149 -7.81 -15.56 5.95
N GLY A 150 -8.10 -15.07 7.15
CA GLY A 150 -9.46 -14.80 7.58
C GLY A 150 -9.90 -13.34 7.45
N LEU A 151 -9.04 -12.49 6.92
CA LEU A 151 -9.35 -11.06 6.81
C LEU A 151 -10.57 -10.83 5.93
N SER A 152 -11.53 -10.07 6.43
CA SER A 152 -12.81 -9.81 5.78
C SER A 152 -13.20 -8.34 5.91
N PRO A 153 -14.15 -7.86 5.08
CA PRO A 153 -14.59 -6.47 5.16
C PRO A 153 -15.00 -6.03 6.57
N SER A 154 -14.74 -4.78 6.89
CA SER A 154 -15.06 -4.12 8.16
C SER A 154 -14.39 -4.74 9.39
N GLN A 155 -13.31 -5.51 9.20
CA GLN A 155 -12.59 -6.13 10.31
C GLN A 155 -11.34 -5.37 10.72
N ALA A 156 -10.77 -4.58 9.83
CA ALA A 156 -9.55 -3.85 10.12
C ALA A 156 -9.85 -2.48 10.71
N ARG A 157 -8.88 -1.91 11.39
CA ARG A 157 -9.00 -0.58 11.94
C ARG A 157 -7.99 0.36 11.30
N LEU A 158 -8.46 1.51 10.79
CA LEU A 158 -7.57 2.52 10.23
C LEU A 158 -6.76 3.15 11.37
N ARG A 159 -5.48 2.84 11.41
CA ARG A 159 -4.56 3.35 12.44
C ARG A 159 -3.97 4.68 12.06
N ASP A 160 -3.59 4.84 10.80
CA ASP A 160 -2.86 6.02 10.35
C ASP A 160 -3.06 6.20 8.85
N TYR A 161 -2.87 7.43 8.39
CA TYR A 161 -3.03 7.77 6.98
C TYR A 161 -2.29 9.07 6.70
N THR A 162 -1.59 9.14 5.59
CA THR A 162 -1.00 10.40 5.15
C THR A 162 -0.85 10.44 3.62
N THR A 163 -0.58 11.63 3.13
CA THR A 163 -0.31 11.88 1.72
C THR A 163 0.91 12.78 1.59
N PRO A 164 1.58 12.80 0.42
CA PRO A 164 2.68 13.74 0.21
C PRO A 164 2.27 15.20 0.44
N ALA A 165 1.05 15.57 0.04
CA ALA A 165 0.57 16.93 0.23
C ALA A 165 0.49 17.31 1.72
N GLU A 166 0.00 16.40 2.56
CA GLU A 166 -0.08 16.64 4.01
C GLU A 166 1.32 16.81 4.61
N LEU A 167 2.28 16.04 4.13
CA LEU A 167 3.65 16.09 4.66
C LEU A 167 4.41 17.33 4.22
N ARG A 168 3.95 18.00 3.17
CA ARG A 168 4.54 19.25 2.69
C ARG A 168 3.96 20.50 3.36
N SER A 169 2.83 20.39 4.02
CA SER A 169 2.18 21.53 4.68
C SER A 169 2.73 21.82 6.06
#